data_21d3e036c3414d08c96d129608d5f327
#
_entry.id   21d3e036c3414d08c96d129608d5f327
#
_cell.length_a   1.000
_cell.length_b   1.000
_cell.length_c   1.000
_cell.angle_alpha   90.00
_cell.angle_beta   90.00
_cell.angle_gamma   90.00
#
_symmetry.space_group_name_H-M   'P 1'
#
loop_
_entity.id
_entity.type
_entity.pdbx_description
1 polymer ?
#
loop_
_entity_poly.entity_id
_entity_poly.type
_entity_poly.pdbx_seq_one_letter_code
_entity_poly.pdbx_strand_id
1 'polypeptide(L)'
;ISMGGTNTTPFPTGNVNGEQQGGNYFMGQDTWATQISKYYGSSLMKMSQVVACANDEIDVTVEICNMGGNNLRAQLQIWLTEDGVVGKQIMPTGETNNEYEHNHLMRASVLPSVWGEEVELTSMTPTIYTSHYKLPEKVVAENCNVVSVVSVDGVVVQVKETKINKQ
;
A
#
# COMPACT_ATOMS: atom_id res chain seq x y z
N ILE A 1 -7.00 -15.42 2.35
CA ILE A 1 -8.27 -14.66 2.31
C ILE A 1 -8.66 -14.59 0.85
N SER A 2 -9.74 -15.28 0.46
CA SER A 2 -10.33 -15.11 -0.86
C SER A 2 -10.97 -13.73 -0.91
N MET A 3 -10.51 -12.86 -1.75
CA MET A 3 -11.07 -11.50 -1.91
C MET A 3 -12.44 -11.48 -2.60
N GLY A 4 -13.13 -12.61 -2.69
CA GLY A 4 -14.56 -12.72 -3.00
C GLY A 4 -15.02 -12.17 -4.36
N GLY A 5 -14.10 -11.89 -5.28
CA GLY A 5 -14.45 -11.46 -6.63
C GLY A 5 -15.09 -12.61 -7.41
N THR A 6 -16.31 -12.45 -7.84
CA THR A 6 -16.95 -13.35 -8.82
C THR A 6 -16.55 -12.91 -10.23
N ASN A 7 -16.61 -13.82 -11.20
CA ASN A 7 -16.37 -13.49 -12.63
C ASN A 7 -17.32 -12.40 -13.19
N THR A 8 -18.24 -11.90 -12.39
CA THR A 8 -19.23 -10.87 -12.73
C THR A 8 -18.96 -9.53 -12.06
N THR A 9 -17.84 -9.36 -11.33
CA THR A 9 -17.49 -8.07 -10.71
C THR A 9 -17.19 -7.05 -11.82
N PRO A 10 -17.97 -5.96 -11.96
CA PRO A 10 -17.73 -4.98 -13.00
C PRO A 10 -16.47 -4.18 -12.71
N PHE A 11 -15.73 -3.81 -13.76
CA PHE A 11 -14.60 -2.88 -13.68
C PHE A 11 -15.01 -1.48 -14.18
N PRO A 12 -14.45 -0.41 -13.63
CA PRO A 12 -13.46 -0.36 -12.54
C PRO A 12 -14.07 -0.67 -11.18
N THR A 13 -13.33 -1.41 -10.35
CA THR A 13 -13.69 -1.70 -8.97
C THR A 13 -12.50 -1.45 -8.07
N GLY A 14 -12.73 -1.18 -6.81
CA GLY A 14 -11.69 -0.90 -5.84
C GLY A 14 -12.12 -1.20 -4.42
N ASN A 15 -11.24 -0.90 -3.49
CA ASN A 15 -11.48 -0.99 -2.06
C ASN A 15 -10.96 0.28 -1.39
N VAL A 16 -11.65 0.74 -0.35
CA VAL A 16 -11.20 1.85 0.50
C VAL A 16 -10.88 1.28 1.86
N ASN A 17 -9.63 1.47 2.31
CA ASN A 17 -9.11 1.08 3.62
C ASN A 17 -9.24 -0.41 3.98
N GLY A 18 -9.39 -1.32 3.02
CA GLY A 18 -9.57 -2.74 3.31
C GLY A 18 -10.95 -3.12 3.84
N GLU A 19 -11.90 -2.17 3.94
CA GLU A 19 -13.23 -2.46 4.48
C GLU A 19 -14.12 -3.26 3.52
N GLN A 20 -15.00 -4.06 4.10
CA GLN A 20 -16.07 -4.74 3.39
C GLN A 20 -17.36 -3.92 3.42
N GLN A 21 -18.04 -3.86 2.29
CA GLN A 21 -19.42 -3.38 2.21
C GLN A 21 -20.36 -4.55 1.89
N GLY A 22 -21.27 -4.85 2.81
CA GLY A 22 -22.19 -5.98 2.64
C GLY A 22 -21.50 -7.33 2.44
N GLY A 23 -20.32 -7.52 3.05
CA GLY A 23 -19.50 -8.73 2.89
C GLY A 23 -18.63 -8.78 1.63
N ASN A 24 -18.61 -7.72 0.82
CA ASN A 24 -17.81 -7.63 -0.40
C ASN A 24 -16.68 -6.59 -0.23
N TYR A 25 -15.45 -6.98 -0.58
CA TYR A 25 -14.30 -6.06 -0.61
C TYR A 25 -14.31 -5.12 -1.83
N PHE A 26 -14.96 -5.51 -2.92
CA PHE A 26 -15.00 -4.71 -4.13
C PHE A 26 -16.22 -3.78 -4.13
N MET A 27 -15.98 -2.52 -4.32
CA MET A 27 -17.02 -1.49 -4.38
C MET A 27 -16.91 -0.66 -5.67
N GLY A 28 -18.04 -0.21 -6.16
CA GLY A 28 -18.11 0.65 -7.34
C GLY A 28 -17.51 2.03 -7.06
N GLN A 29 -17.00 2.67 -8.11
CA GLN A 29 -16.36 3.99 -8.03
C GLN A 29 -17.28 5.10 -7.49
N ASP A 30 -18.59 4.96 -7.65
CA ASP A 30 -19.61 5.89 -7.15
C ASP A 30 -19.65 6.01 -5.62
N THR A 31 -19.14 4.98 -4.91
CA THR A 31 -19.10 4.94 -3.45
C THR A 31 -17.79 5.42 -2.86
N TRP A 32 -16.70 5.52 -3.66
CA TRP A 32 -15.34 5.76 -3.15
C TRP A 32 -15.21 7.08 -2.39
N ALA A 33 -15.75 8.18 -2.93
CA ALA A 33 -15.66 9.49 -2.27
C ALA A 33 -16.31 9.47 -0.88
N THR A 34 -17.48 8.84 -0.75
CA THR A 34 -18.18 8.70 0.53
C THR A 34 -17.38 7.86 1.52
N GLN A 35 -16.77 6.76 1.06
CA GLN A 35 -15.96 5.90 1.91
C GLN A 35 -14.67 6.60 2.37
N ILE A 36 -13.97 7.29 1.48
CA ILE A 36 -12.77 8.07 1.83
C ILE A 36 -13.10 9.11 2.91
N SER A 37 -14.23 9.80 2.78
CA SER A 37 -14.65 10.84 3.73
C SER A 37 -14.85 10.36 5.16
N LYS A 38 -15.14 9.07 5.37
CA LYS A 38 -15.29 8.48 6.71
C LYS A 38 -13.98 8.46 7.49
N TYR A 39 -12.86 8.33 6.78
CA TYR A 39 -11.54 8.10 7.38
C TYR A 39 -10.65 9.34 7.36
N TYR A 40 -11.07 10.38 6.64
CA TYR A 40 -10.27 11.60 6.52
C TYR A 40 -10.04 12.26 7.89
N GLY A 41 -8.77 12.38 8.28
CA GLY A 41 -8.38 13.02 9.54
C GLY A 41 -8.66 12.22 10.82
N SER A 42 -9.09 10.97 10.73
CA SER A 42 -9.48 10.16 11.90
C SER A 42 -8.36 9.29 12.48
N SER A 43 -7.20 9.18 11.83
CA SER A 43 -6.13 8.29 12.28
C SER A 43 -5.47 8.78 13.57
N LEU A 44 -5.44 7.89 14.57
CA LEU A 44 -4.62 8.03 15.78
C LEU A 44 -3.21 7.42 15.60
N MET A 45 -2.82 7.09 14.37
CA MET A 45 -1.53 6.50 14.07
C MET A 45 -0.63 7.53 13.39
N LYS A 46 0.59 7.74 13.91
CA LYS A 46 1.63 8.51 13.23
C LYS A 46 2.63 7.54 12.62
N MET A 47 3.07 7.83 11.41
CA MET A 47 4.09 7.04 10.71
C MET A 47 5.09 7.95 10.02
N SER A 48 6.38 7.65 10.22
CA SER A 48 7.48 8.17 9.42
C SER A 48 8.20 7.03 8.71
N GLN A 49 8.81 7.32 7.56
CA GLN A 49 9.53 6.35 6.77
C GLN A 49 10.77 6.97 6.16
N VAL A 50 11.89 6.25 6.23
CA VAL A 50 13.14 6.58 5.54
C VAL A 50 13.50 5.42 4.63
N VAL A 51 13.90 5.73 3.40
CA VAL A 51 14.36 4.77 2.41
C VAL A 51 15.73 5.21 1.93
N ALA A 52 16.74 4.38 2.16
CA ALA A 52 18.06 4.53 1.58
C ALA A 52 18.22 3.54 0.41
N CYS A 53 18.85 3.96 -0.69
CA CYS A 53 19.05 3.10 -1.86
C CYS A 53 20.51 3.17 -2.32
N ALA A 54 21.15 2.01 -2.41
CA ALA A 54 22.51 1.86 -2.93
C ALA A 54 22.67 0.48 -3.60
N ASN A 55 23.35 0.43 -4.75
CA ASN A 55 23.67 -0.82 -5.47
C ASN A 55 22.45 -1.72 -5.76
N ASP A 56 21.32 -1.12 -6.12
CA ASP A 56 20.04 -1.79 -6.36
C ASP A 56 19.48 -2.55 -5.15
N GLU A 57 19.86 -2.10 -3.96
CA GLU A 57 19.32 -2.55 -2.68
C GLU A 57 18.73 -1.36 -1.92
N ILE A 58 17.65 -1.61 -1.18
CA ILE A 58 17.01 -0.60 -0.35
C ILE A 58 16.98 -1.04 1.11
N ASP A 59 17.29 -0.08 1.99
CA ASP A 59 17.05 -0.17 3.42
C ASP A 59 15.85 0.70 3.76
N VAL A 60 14.82 0.09 4.31
CA VAL A 60 13.59 0.75 4.72
C VAL A 60 13.51 0.78 6.23
N THR A 61 13.35 1.96 6.80
CA THR A 61 13.06 2.14 8.23
C THR A 61 11.69 2.79 8.36
N VAL A 62 10.78 2.12 9.05
CA VAL A 62 9.43 2.62 9.36
C VAL A 62 9.32 2.81 10.86
N GLU A 63 8.99 4.02 11.28
CA GLU A 63 8.63 4.32 12.66
C GLU A 63 7.12 4.51 12.75
N ILE A 64 6.47 3.76 13.65
CA ILE A 64 5.03 3.78 13.88
C ILE A 64 4.78 4.16 15.32
N CYS A 65 3.95 5.18 15.57
CA CYS A 65 3.54 5.58 16.90
C CYS A 65 2.02 5.52 17.02
N ASN A 66 1.53 4.64 17.88
CA ASN A 66 0.13 4.55 18.25
C ASN A 66 -0.20 5.64 19.27
N MET A 67 -0.94 6.66 18.88
CA MET A 67 -1.38 7.78 19.72
C MET A 67 -2.65 7.49 20.52
N GLY A 68 -3.22 6.29 20.37
CA GLY A 68 -4.37 5.80 21.14
C GLY A 68 -3.98 5.35 22.55
N GLY A 69 -4.98 5.19 23.42
CA GLY A 69 -4.78 4.85 24.82
C GLY A 69 -4.47 3.37 25.12
N ASN A 70 -4.64 2.48 24.12
CA ASN A 70 -4.47 1.02 24.29
C ASN A 70 -3.35 0.50 23.38
N ASN A 71 -2.68 -0.57 23.81
CA ASN A 71 -1.78 -1.33 22.94
C ASN A 71 -2.59 -2.01 21.83
N LEU A 72 -2.01 -2.11 20.64
CA LEU A 72 -2.65 -2.69 19.46
C LEU A 72 -1.74 -3.74 18.83
N ARG A 73 -2.35 -4.75 18.23
CA ARG A 73 -1.72 -5.59 17.22
C ARG A 73 -2.12 -5.08 15.86
N ALA A 74 -1.14 -4.81 15.04
CA ALA A 74 -1.33 -4.29 13.69
C ALA A 74 -0.61 -5.18 12.68
N GLN A 75 -1.05 -5.11 11.42
CA GLN A 75 -0.36 -5.72 10.30
C GLN A 75 0.41 -4.63 9.55
N LEU A 76 1.71 -4.79 9.41
CA LEU A 76 2.56 -3.92 8.58
C LEU A 76 2.81 -4.60 7.23
N GLN A 77 2.49 -3.91 6.14
CA GLN A 77 2.85 -4.29 4.79
C GLN A 77 3.78 -3.22 4.21
N ILE A 78 4.77 -3.64 3.42
CA ILE A 78 5.68 -2.72 2.73
C ILE A 78 5.77 -3.17 1.28
N TRP A 79 5.35 -2.29 0.37
CA TRP A 79 5.29 -2.54 -1.06
C TRP A 79 6.25 -1.66 -1.83
N LEU A 80 6.83 -2.23 -2.88
CA LEU A 80 7.54 -1.50 -3.92
C LEU A 80 6.56 -1.22 -5.05
N THR A 81 6.38 0.04 -5.41
CA THR A 81 5.60 0.45 -6.58
C THR A 81 6.49 1.18 -7.57
N GLU A 82 6.14 1.16 -8.86
CA GLU A 82 6.87 1.84 -9.94
C GLU A 82 5.90 2.67 -10.78
N ASP A 83 6.31 3.89 -11.10
CA ASP A 83 5.61 4.81 -11.98
C ASP A 83 6.20 4.79 -13.40
N GLY A 84 5.41 5.23 -14.38
CA GLY A 84 5.86 5.37 -15.77
C GLY A 84 6.04 4.05 -16.51
N VAL A 85 5.43 2.96 -16.04
CA VAL A 85 5.52 1.66 -16.71
C VAL A 85 4.57 1.64 -17.91
N VAL A 86 5.15 1.65 -19.13
CA VAL A 86 4.36 1.60 -20.36
C VAL A 86 3.87 0.19 -20.65
N GLY A 87 2.59 0.05 -20.88
CA GLY A 87 1.96 -1.24 -21.14
C GLY A 87 0.58 -1.12 -21.79
N LYS A 88 0.00 -2.27 -22.08
CA LYS A 88 -1.31 -2.37 -22.71
C LYS A 88 -2.45 -2.09 -21.72
N GLN A 89 -3.39 -1.22 -22.11
CA GLN A 89 -4.58 -0.89 -21.33
C GLN A 89 -5.82 -0.90 -22.24
N ILE A 90 -6.90 -1.55 -21.78
CA ILE A 90 -8.22 -1.43 -22.41
C ILE A 90 -8.88 -0.18 -21.84
N MET A 91 -9.21 0.76 -22.71
CA MET A 91 -9.83 2.04 -22.35
C MET A 91 -11.34 1.88 -22.12
N PRO A 92 -12.01 2.83 -21.43
CA PRO A 92 -13.46 2.81 -21.23
C PRO A 92 -14.27 2.77 -22.53
N THR A 93 -13.69 3.24 -23.64
CA THR A 93 -14.28 3.16 -24.99
C THR A 93 -14.27 1.76 -25.60
N GLY A 94 -13.59 0.79 -24.96
CA GLY A 94 -13.34 -0.56 -25.48
C GLY A 94 -12.11 -0.65 -26.39
N GLU A 95 -11.48 0.46 -26.75
CA GLU A 95 -10.24 0.49 -27.52
C GLU A 95 -9.06 0.07 -26.68
N THR A 96 -8.02 -0.46 -27.33
CA THR A 96 -6.77 -0.81 -26.67
C THR A 96 -5.72 0.27 -26.91
N ASN A 97 -5.21 0.86 -25.82
CA ASN A 97 -4.00 1.66 -25.84
C ASN A 97 -2.80 0.75 -25.51
N ASN A 98 -1.86 0.60 -26.44
CA ASN A 98 -0.67 -0.24 -26.24
C ASN A 98 0.49 0.51 -25.55
N GLU A 99 0.38 1.83 -25.43
CA GLU A 99 1.40 2.73 -24.85
C GLU A 99 0.84 3.48 -23.64
N TYR A 100 -0.07 2.84 -22.89
CA TYR A 100 -0.62 3.44 -21.67
C TYR A 100 0.44 3.46 -20.57
N GLU A 101 0.63 4.61 -19.94
CA GLU A 101 1.54 4.78 -18.80
C GLU A 101 0.82 4.40 -17.51
N HIS A 102 1.28 3.33 -16.87
CA HIS A 102 0.79 2.88 -15.58
C HIS A 102 1.64 3.49 -14.46
N ASN A 103 0.99 4.08 -13.48
CA ASN A 103 1.60 4.62 -12.28
C ASN A 103 1.19 3.81 -11.05
N HIS A 104 2.03 3.80 -10.00
CA HIS A 104 1.84 3.02 -8.77
C HIS A 104 1.65 1.52 -9.04
N LEU A 105 2.29 0.99 -10.08
CA LEU A 105 2.26 -0.43 -10.37
C LEU A 105 3.02 -1.20 -9.28
N MET A 106 2.34 -2.08 -8.55
CA MET A 106 2.99 -2.92 -7.54
C MET A 106 3.99 -3.87 -8.20
N ARG A 107 5.26 -3.79 -7.81
CA ARG A 107 6.36 -4.60 -8.35
C ARG A 107 6.76 -5.73 -7.42
N ALA A 108 6.70 -5.51 -6.12
CA ALA A 108 7.07 -6.50 -5.13
C ALA A 108 6.50 -6.19 -3.74
N SER A 109 6.46 -7.22 -2.89
CA SER A 109 6.45 -7.04 -1.44
C SER A 109 7.90 -6.95 -0.95
N VAL A 110 8.20 -5.93 -0.16
CA VAL A 110 9.51 -5.77 0.49
C VAL A 110 9.65 -6.74 1.66
N LEU A 111 8.52 -7.12 2.29
CA LEU A 111 8.47 -8.13 3.33
C LEU A 111 8.33 -9.54 2.72
N PRO A 112 8.77 -10.60 3.45
CA PRO A 112 8.65 -11.99 2.98
C PRO A 112 7.22 -12.40 2.62
N SER A 113 6.22 -11.84 3.31
CA SER A 113 4.82 -12.06 3.02
C SER A 113 4.18 -10.81 2.38
N VAL A 114 3.46 -11.00 1.27
CA VAL A 114 2.63 -9.94 0.68
C VAL A 114 1.51 -9.47 1.62
N TRP A 115 1.11 -10.30 2.55
CA TRP A 115 0.12 -9.97 3.59
C TRP A 115 0.74 -9.19 4.76
N GLY A 116 2.07 -9.00 4.74
CA GLY A 116 2.81 -8.28 5.76
C GLY A 116 3.18 -9.12 6.97
N GLU A 117 3.55 -8.43 8.04
CA GLU A 117 3.97 -9.00 9.32
C GLU A 117 3.20 -8.36 10.47
N GLU A 118 2.90 -9.16 11.50
CA GLU A 118 2.27 -8.65 12.72
C GLU A 118 3.28 -7.82 13.52
N VAL A 119 2.87 -6.64 13.95
CA VAL A 119 3.64 -5.74 14.81
C VAL A 119 2.84 -5.35 16.04
N GLU A 120 3.47 -5.39 17.20
CA GLU A 120 2.88 -4.91 18.45
C GLU A 120 3.17 -3.42 18.62
N LEU A 121 2.14 -2.62 18.76
CA LEU A 121 2.21 -1.18 18.92
C LEU A 121 1.81 -0.79 20.33
N THR A 122 2.82 -0.51 21.17
CA THR A 122 2.59 0.01 22.52
C THR A 122 2.06 1.44 22.44
N SER A 123 1.03 1.74 23.24
CA SER A 123 0.45 3.07 23.32
C SER A 123 1.51 4.13 23.62
N MET A 124 1.50 5.22 22.88
CA MET A 124 2.37 6.40 23.02
C MET A 124 3.88 6.11 22.91
N THR A 125 4.25 4.90 22.45
CA THR A 125 5.64 4.50 22.29
C THR A 125 5.95 4.22 20.82
N PRO A 126 6.98 4.85 20.22
CA PRO A 126 7.38 4.53 18.86
C PRO A 126 7.86 3.08 18.73
N THR A 127 7.39 2.39 17.72
CA THR A 127 7.89 1.08 17.27
C THR A 127 8.65 1.28 15.98
N ILE A 128 9.90 0.81 15.92
CA ILE A 128 10.75 0.92 14.74
C ILE A 128 10.83 -0.45 14.08
N TYR A 129 10.54 -0.51 12.80
CA TYR A 129 10.69 -1.67 11.95
C TYR A 129 11.72 -1.37 10.85
N THR A 130 12.63 -2.31 10.58
CA THR A 130 13.64 -2.20 9.53
C THR A 130 13.56 -3.39 8.58
N SER A 131 13.72 -3.14 7.29
CA SER A 131 13.80 -4.18 6.29
C SER A 131 14.85 -3.83 5.25
N HIS A 132 15.57 -4.85 4.78
CA HIS A 132 16.51 -4.77 3.67
C HIS A 132 15.94 -5.55 2.48
N TYR A 133 15.99 -4.97 1.29
CA TYR A 133 15.41 -5.61 0.10
C TYR A 133 16.21 -5.31 -1.16
N LYS A 134 16.49 -6.35 -1.95
CA LYS A 134 17.12 -6.22 -3.28
C LYS A 134 16.05 -5.95 -4.33
N LEU A 135 16.22 -4.88 -5.09
CA LEU A 135 15.28 -4.52 -6.15
C LEU A 135 15.21 -5.60 -7.23
N PRO A 136 14.02 -5.90 -7.76
CA PRO A 136 13.87 -6.85 -8.85
C PRO A 136 14.60 -6.38 -10.10
N GLU A 137 15.05 -7.32 -10.92
CA GLU A 137 15.56 -7.00 -12.26
C GLU A 137 14.51 -6.23 -13.08
N LYS A 138 14.92 -5.31 -13.92
CA LYS A 138 14.07 -4.46 -14.81
C LYS A 138 13.21 -3.42 -14.09
N VAL A 139 13.42 -3.21 -12.80
CA VAL A 139 12.82 -2.09 -12.07
C VAL A 139 13.78 -0.90 -12.11
N VAL A 140 13.25 0.28 -12.40
CA VAL A 140 14.03 1.52 -12.41
C VAL A 140 13.86 2.20 -11.05
N ALA A 141 14.87 2.15 -10.20
CA ALA A 141 14.80 2.62 -8.82
C ALA A 141 14.27 4.07 -8.69
N GLU A 142 14.71 4.96 -9.58
CA GLU A 142 14.31 6.37 -9.60
C GLU A 142 12.81 6.56 -9.91
N ASN A 143 12.17 5.56 -10.50
CA ASN A 143 10.74 5.57 -10.77
C ASN A 143 9.93 4.90 -9.64
N CYS A 144 10.62 4.35 -8.63
CA CYS A 144 9.97 3.59 -7.57
C CYS A 144 9.63 4.41 -6.34
N ASN A 145 8.58 3.95 -5.68
CA ASN A 145 8.19 4.38 -4.34
C ASN A 145 8.10 3.17 -3.42
N VAL A 146 8.39 3.38 -2.15
CA VAL A 146 8.12 2.42 -1.08
C VAL A 146 6.86 2.87 -0.36
N VAL A 147 5.87 2.00 -0.29
CA VAL A 147 4.57 2.25 0.35
C VAL A 147 4.42 1.33 1.54
N SER A 148 4.44 1.90 2.75
CA SER A 148 4.14 1.18 3.98
C SER A 148 2.69 1.38 4.38
N VAL A 149 2.01 0.29 4.71
CA VAL A 149 0.60 0.24 5.08
C VAL A 149 0.46 -0.41 6.44
N VAL A 150 -0.22 0.24 7.36
CA VAL A 150 -0.57 -0.32 8.67
C VAL A 150 -2.07 -0.55 8.72
N SER A 151 -2.47 -1.77 9.05
CA SER A 151 -3.88 -2.12 9.27
C SER A 151 -4.11 -2.75 10.65
N VAL A 152 -5.30 -2.52 11.20
CA VAL A 152 -5.78 -3.13 12.45
C VAL A 152 -7.10 -3.81 12.13
N ASP A 153 -7.22 -5.08 12.50
CA ASP A 153 -8.41 -5.92 12.21
C ASP A 153 -8.81 -5.89 10.72
N GLY A 154 -7.81 -5.81 9.83
CA GLY A 154 -8.02 -5.78 8.37
C GLY A 154 -8.38 -4.40 7.80
N VAL A 155 -8.54 -3.37 8.63
CA VAL A 155 -8.83 -2.00 8.19
C VAL A 155 -7.54 -1.19 8.18
N VAL A 156 -7.23 -0.54 7.06
CA VAL A 156 -6.07 0.35 6.94
C VAL A 156 -6.26 1.59 7.80
N VAL A 157 -5.31 1.82 8.71
CA VAL A 157 -5.34 2.95 9.65
C VAL A 157 -4.29 4.01 9.34
N GLN A 158 -3.21 3.65 8.62
CA GLN A 158 -2.19 4.59 8.19
C GLN A 158 -1.44 4.07 6.97
N VAL A 159 -1.03 5.00 6.10
CA VAL A 159 -0.19 4.74 4.91
C VAL A 159 0.90 5.81 4.82
N LYS A 160 2.10 5.40 4.42
CA LYS A 160 3.21 6.30 4.11
C LYS A 160 3.88 5.87 2.82
N GLU A 161 4.01 6.81 1.91
CA GLU A 161 4.76 6.66 0.67
C GLU A 161 6.04 7.48 0.71
N THR A 162 7.13 6.93 0.16
CA THR A 162 8.43 7.60 0.05
C THR A 162 9.07 7.23 -1.28
N LYS A 163 9.42 8.24 -2.07
CA LYS A 163 10.16 8.09 -3.32
C LYS A 163 11.56 7.55 -3.06
N ILE A 164 12.01 6.61 -3.88
CA ILE A 164 13.41 6.15 -3.84
C ILE A 164 14.29 7.19 -4.50
N ASN A 165 15.29 7.67 -3.75
CA ASN A 165 16.33 8.55 -4.26
C ASN A 165 17.66 7.81 -4.16
N LYS A 166 18.34 7.55 -5.31
CA LYS A 166 19.70 7.03 -5.30
C LYS A 166 20.65 8.10 -4.73
N GLN A 167 21.48 7.66 -3.80
CA GLN A 167 22.58 8.49 -3.26
C GLN A 167 23.81 8.34 -4.15
#